data_b3d194734a3060107ce9a4ff1c3aed95
#
_entry.id   b3d194734a3060107ce9a4ff1c3aed95
#
_cell.length_a   1.000
_cell.length_b   1.000
_cell.length_c   1.000
_cell.angle_alpha   90.00
_cell.angle_beta   90.00
_cell.angle_gamma   90.00
#
_symmetry.space_group_name_H-M   'P 1'
#
loop_
_entity.id
_entity.type
_entity.pdbx_description
1 polymer ?
#
loop_
_entity_poly.entity_id
_entity_poly.type
_entity_poly.pdbx_seq_one_letter_code
_entity_poly.pdbx_strand_id
1 'polypeptide(L)'
;DYVILSFDQEKFYDISSEKIQNFKNQIINLNLTIEKKGGKLILLDDIPKPCSGENKNFSLEIIKLGLVDTCIASYESSLLKRQNLTNVYLELNKEGIDYLDPLTYLCEDNYCGLTINNKLIYSDWSPHVTEFGSEILQKFWINELIFE
;
A
#
# COMPACT_ATOMS: atom_id res chain seq x y z
N ASP A 1 9.74 -14.53 13.26
CA ASP A 1 9.70 -14.44 11.78
C ASP A 1 8.42 -13.74 11.37
N TYR A 2 8.49 -12.85 10.37
CA TYR A 2 7.34 -12.14 9.82
C TYR A 2 7.03 -12.63 8.41
N VAL A 3 5.73 -12.69 8.08
CA VAL A 3 5.21 -12.92 6.71
C VAL A 3 4.40 -11.68 6.34
N ILE A 4 4.84 -10.95 5.32
CA ILE A 4 4.14 -9.76 4.83
C ILE A 4 3.39 -10.15 3.55
N LEU A 5 2.10 -9.88 3.52
CA LEU A 5 1.24 -10.07 2.33
C LEU A 5 0.66 -8.75 1.88
N SER A 6 0.73 -8.51 0.58
CA SER A 6 0.05 -7.42 -0.10
C SER A 6 -0.76 -7.96 -1.27
N PHE A 7 -1.91 -7.36 -1.53
CA PHE A 7 -2.80 -7.73 -2.63
C PHE A 7 -3.14 -6.50 -3.46
N ASP A 8 -3.30 -6.71 -4.77
CA ASP A 8 -3.70 -5.67 -5.69
C ASP A 8 -5.16 -5.25 -5.42
N GLN A 9 -5.35 -3.98 -5.07
CA GLN A 9 -6.67 -3.39 -4.80
C GLN A 9 -7.65 -3.54 -5.97
N GLU A 10 -7.17 -3.54 -7.21
CA GLU A 10 -8.03 -3.63 -8.39
C GLU A 10 -8.82 -4.94 -8.43
N LYS A 11 -8.35 -5.99 -7.76
CA LYS A 11 -9.06 -7.26 -7.62
C LYS A 11 -10.27 -7.18 -6.69
N PHE A 12 -10.40 -6.09 -5.92
CA PHE A 12 -11.45 -5.89 -4.92
C PHE A 12 -12.52 -4.88 -5.32
N TYR A 13 -12.46 -4.27 -6.52
CA TYR A 13 -13.44 -3.26 -6.92
C TYR A 13 -14.87 -3.83 -7.05
N ASP A 14 -15.04 -4.96 -7.72
CA ASP A 14 -16.34 -5.56 -8.02
C ASP A 14 -16.49 -6.96 -7.40
N ILE A 15 -15.87 -7.18 -6.26
CA ILE A 15 -15.88 -8.48 -5.60
C ILE A 15 -17.19 -8.69 -4.81
N SER A 16 -17.81 -9.86 -4.94
CA SER A 16 -19.00 -10.19 -4.17
C SER A 16 -18.69 -10.40 -2.68
N SER A 17 -19.68 -10.13 -1.83
CA SER A 17 -19.56 -10.33 -0.38
C SER A 17 -19.15 -11.76 -0.01
N GLU A 18 -19.62 -12.77 -0.76
CA GLU A 18 -19.23 -14.16 -0.56
C GLU A 18 -17.72 -14.37 -0.80
N LYS A 19 -17.18 -13.81 -1.88
CA LYS A 19 -15.74 -13.90 -2.18
C LYS A 19 -14.91 -13.16 -1.13
N ILE A 20 -15.37 -12.00 -0.66
CA ILE A 20 -14.72 -11.28 0.44
C ILE A 20 -14.67 -12.14 1.70
N GLN A 21 -15.78 -12.78 2.06
CA GLN A 21 -15.81 -13.65 3.25
C GLN A 21 -14.90 -14.87 3.08
N ASN A 22 -14.87 -15.49 1.92
CA ASN A 22 -13.96 -16.59 1.62
C ASN A 22 -12.49 -16.15 1.70
N PHE A 23 -12.16 -14.96 1.18
CA PHE A 23 -10.82 -14.38 1.30
C PHE A 23 -10.43 -14.18 2.77
N LYS A 24 -11.29 -13.55 3.58
CA LYS A 24 -11.05 -13.36 5.01
C LYS A 24 -10.78 -14.67 5.73
N ASN A 25 -11.60 -15.69 5.49
CA ASN A 25 -11.42 -17.02 6.09
C ASN A 25 -10.07 -17.65 5.71
N GLN A 26 -9.62 -17.47 4.46
CA GLN A 26 -8.31 -17.97 4.01
C GLN A 26 -7.16 -17.25 4.73
N ILE A 27 -7.25 -15.93 4.90
CA ILE A 27 -6.24 -15.13 5.61
C ILE A 27 -6.19 -15.54 7.09
N ILE A 28 -7.33 -15.71 7.75
CA ILE A 28 -7.38 -16.16 9.15
C ILE A 28 -6.72 -17.55 9.29
N ASN A 29 -7.05 -18.50 8.41
CA ASN A 29 -6.45 -19.83 8.43
C ASN A 29 -4.93 -19.80 8.19
N LEU A 30 -4.49 -18.92 7.29
CA LEU A 30 -3.07 -18.71 7.05
C LEU A 30 -2.37 -18.13 8.28
N ASN A 31 -2.97 -17.11 8.92
CA ASN A 31 -2.45 -16.53 10.17
C ASN A 31 -2.27 -17.59 11.25
N LEU A 32 -3.30 -18.40 11.51
CA LEU A 32 -3.23 -19.49 12.47
C LEU A 32 -2.11 -20.51 12.14
N THR A 33 -1.84 -20.72 10.86
CA THR A 33 -0.76 -21.62 10.43
C THR A 33 0.62 -21.03 10.68
N ILE A 34 0.77 -19.72 10.46
CA ILE A 34 2.01 -18.96 10.71
C ILE A 34 2.28 -18.88 12.21
N GLU A 35 1.27 -18.53 13.02
CA GLU A 35 1.38 -18.45 14.48
C GLU A 35 1.80 -19.78 15.12
N LYS A 36 1.24 -20.90 14.65
CA LYS A 36 1.65 -22.25 15.10
C LYS A 36 3.13 -22.54 14.87
N LYS A 37 3.77 -21.83 13.94
CA LYS A 37 5.21 -21.94 13.66
C LYS A 37 6.03 -20.84 14.32
N GLY A 38 5.42 -20.02 15.18
CA GLY A 38 6.07 -18.90 15.87
C GLY A 38 6.31 -17.68 15.00
N GLY A 39 5.61 -17.57 13.87
CA GLY A 39 5.64 -16.40 12.99
C GLY A 39 4.47 -15.45 13.22
N LYS A 40 4.50 -14.29 12.58
CA LYS A 40 3.47 -13.26 12.62
C LYS A 40 3.10 -12.86 11.19
N LEU A 41 1.80 -12.82 10.88
CA LEU A 41 1.29 -12.34 9.59
C LEU A 41 1.03 -10.84 9.67
N ILE A 42 1.42 -10.14 8.62
CA ILE A 42 1.21 -8.70 8.46
C ILE A 42 0.58 -8.47 7.10
N LEU A 43 -0.53 -7.73 7.08
CA LEU A 43 -1.18 -7.27 5.86
C LEU A 43 -0.66 -5.89 5.51
N LEU A 44 -0.06 -5.75 4.34
CA LEU A 44 0.39 -4.48 3.78
C LEU A 44 -0.64 -4.02 2.75
N ASP A 45 -1.21 -2.84 2.96
CA ASP A 45 -2.11 -2.24 1.97
C ASP A 45 -1.36 -1.82 0.71
N ASP A 46 -2.10 -1.59 -0.36
CA ASP A 46 -1.53 -1.21 -1.65
C ASP A 46 -0.88 0.19 -1.58
N ILE A 47 0.21 0.33 -2.30
CA ILE A 47 0.94 1.60 -2.39
C ILE A 47 0.10 2.59 -3.21
N PRO A 48 -0.04 3.85 -2.77
CA PRO A 48 -0.83 4.83 -3.50
C PRO A 48 -0.28 5.03 -4.92
N LYS A 49 -1.20 5.13 -5.88
CA LYS A 49 -0.89 5.46 -7.28
C LYS A 49 -1.21 6.94 -7.53
N PRO A 50 -0.26 7.85 -7.34
CA PRO A 50 -0.55 9.29 -7.40
C PRO A 50 -1.01 9.75 -8.77
N CYS A 51 -0.56 9.10 -9.83
CA CYS A 51 -0.90 9.45 -11.20
C CYS A 51 -1.87 8.43 -11.80
N SER A 52 -3.14 8.60 -11.61
CA SER A 52 -4.18 7.82 -12.29
C SER A 52 -4.62 8.54 -13.58
N GLY A 53 -3.87 8.42 -14.64
CA GLY A 53 -4.22 9.01 -15.94
C GLY A 53 -3.63 8.23 -17.11
N GLU A 54 -4.22 8.39 -18.29
CA GLU A 54 -3.93 7.61 -19.50
C GLU A 54 -2.51 7.80 -20.09
N ASN A 55 -1.68 8.66 -19.51
CA ASN A 55 -0.33 8.92 -20.02
C ASN A 55 0.65 7.88 -19.51
N LYS A 56 0.88 6.87 -20.33
CA LYS A 56 1.75 5.71 -20.05
C LYS A 56 3.25 5.99 -20.05
N ASN A 57 3.72 7.19 -20.28
CA ASN A 57 5.14 7.54 -20.37
C ASN A 57 5.60 8.34 -19.15
N PHE A 58 5.51 7.70 -18.00
CA PHE A 58 5.80 8.30 -16.72
C PHE A 58 7.25 8.70 -16.50
N SER A 59 8.18 7.96 -17.07
CA SER A 59 9.50 7.92 -16.53
C SER A 59 10.26 9.26 -16.51
N LEU A 60 11.13 9.45 -17.36
CA LEU A 60 12.07 10.57 -17.44
C LEU A 60 11.44 11.86 -17.98
N GLU A 61 10.32 11.76 -18.69
CA GLU A 61 9.68 12.92 -19.32
C GLU A 61 8.99 13.83 -18.32
N ILE A 62 8.29 13.28 -17.33
CA ILE A 62 7.63 14.09 -16.30
C ILE A 62 8.66 14.87 -15.48
N ILE A 63 9.78 14.21 -15.13
CA ILE A 63 10.86 14.86 -14.40
C ILE A 63 11.55 15.92 -15.26
N LYS A 64 11.84 15.61 -16.51
CA LYS A 64 12.48 16.54 -17.46
C LYS A 64 11.61 17.72 -17.82
N LEU A 65 10.30 17.57 -17.83
CA LEU A 65 9.34 18.63 -18.14
C LEU A 65 8.90 19.43 -16.91
N GLY A 66 9.36 19.08 -15.72
CA GLY A 66 8.94 19.74 -14.47
C GLY A 66 7.46 19.48 -14.13
N LEU A 67 6.86 18.42 -14.67
CA LEU A 67 5.45 18.08 -14.45
C LEU A 67 5.21 17.20 -13.21
N VAL A 68 6.18 17.10 -12.32
CA VAL A 68 6.07 16.32 -11.07
C VAL A 68 4.87 16.78 -10.24
N ASP A 69 4.61 18.09 -10.21
CA ASP A 69 3.49 18.67 -9.47
C ASP A 69 2.12 18.38 -10.07
N THR A 70 2.05 17.89 -11.30
CA THR A 70 0.77 17.52 -11.95
C THR A 70 0.31 16.12 -11.57
N CYS A 71 1.16 15.36 -10.94
CA CYS A 71 0.92 13.98 -10.51
C CYS A 71 0.72 13.90 -9.00
N ILE A 72 -0.24 14.65 -8.47
CA ILE A 72 -0.57 14.65 -7.05
C ILE A 72 -1.98 14.10 -6.88
N ALA A 73 -2.14 13.08 -6.04
CA ALA A 73 -3.44 12.64 -5.57
C ALA A 73 -3.67 13.14 -4.15
N SER A 74 -4.90 13.53 -3.82
CA SER A 74 -5.22 13.77 -2.41
C SER A 74 -5.17 12.46 -1.64
N TYR A 75 -4.83 12.54 -0.36
CA TYR A 75 -4.90 11.40 0.58
C TYR A 75 -6.27 10.74 0.52
N GLU A 76 -7.33 11.54 0.57
CA GLU A 76 -8.72 11.08 0.48
C GLU A 76 -9.01 10.32 -0.83
N SER A 77 -8.57 10.85 -1.97
CA SER A 77 -8.74 10.17 -3.26
C SER A 77 -7.99 8.83 -3.32
N SER A 78 -6.79 8.78 -2.74
CA SER A 78 -6.01 7.54 -2.66
C SER A 78 -6.66 6.52 -1.73
N LEU A 79 -7.24 6.97 -0.61
CA LEU A 79 -7.97 6.13 0.31
C LEU A 79 -9.25 5.57 -0.33
N LEU A 80 -10.03 6.39 -1.02
CA LEU A 80 -11.27 5.96 -1.70
C LEU A 80 -11.00 4.87 -2.73
N LYS A 81 -9.92 4.97 -3.51
CA LYS A 81 -9.58 3.99 -4.54
C LYS A 81 -9.30 2.60 -4.00
N ARG A 82 -8.85 2.46 -2.78
CA ARG A 82 -8.51 1.18 -2.15
C ARG A 82 -9.47 0.79 -1.02
N GLN A 83 -10.50 1.57 -0.79
CA GLN A 83 -11.42 1.44 0.35
C GLN A 83 -11.94 0.01 0.58
N ASN A 84 -12.26 -0.72 -0.49
CA ASN A 84 -12.80 -2.08 -0.36
C ASN A 84 -11.78 -3.03 0.27
N LEU A 85 -10.53 -3.02 -0.19
CA LEU A 85 -9.46 -3.84 0.36
C LEU A 85 -9.08 -3.37 1.77
N THR A 86 -8.91 -2.06 1.95
CA THR A 86 -8.61 -1.45 3.25
C THR A 86 -9.65 -1.84 4.31
N ASN A 87 -10.95 -1.79 3.98
CA ASN A 87 -12.01 -2.22 4.91
C ASN A 87 -11.86 -3.69 5.31
N VAL A 88 -11.52 -4.57 4.36
CA VAL A 88 -11.27 -5.98 4.66
C VAL A 88 -10.08 -6.14 5.60
N TYR A 89 -9.00 -5.40 5.39
CA TYR A 89 -7.82 -5.43 6.25
C TYR A 89 -8.11 -4.89 7.65
N LEU A 90 -8.88 -3.81 7.77
CA LEU A 90 -9.31 -3.27 9.06
C LEU A 90 -10.21 -4.23 9.84
N GLU A 91 -11.04 -5.03 9.15
CA GLU A 91 -11.80 -6.09 9.79
C GLU A 91 -10.90 -7.23 10.28
N LEU A 92 -9.93 -7.66 9.47
CA LEU A 92 -8.95 -8.68 9.84
C LEU A 92 -8.03 -8.20 10.98
N ASN A 93 -7.73 -6.92 11.04
CA ASN A 93 -6.96 -6.33 12.13
C ASN A 93 -7.71 -6.41 13.48
N LYS A 94 -9.03 -6.26 13.49
CA LYS A 94 -9.85 -6.50 14.69
C LYS A 94 -9.82 -7.95 15.17
N GLU A 95 -9.50 -8.89 14.27
CA GLU A 95 -9.29 -10.31 14.57
C GLU A 95 -7.84 -10.63 15.00
N GLY A 96 -7.01 -9.60 15.18
CA GLY A 96 -5.63 -9.73 15.67
C GLY A 96 -4.56 -9.92 14.59
N ILE A 97 -4.88 -9.69 13.32
CA ILE A 97 -3.90 -9.73 12.23
C ILE A 97 -3.39 -8.32 11.99
N ASP A 98 -2.07 -8.13 12.05
CA ASP A 98 -1.48 -6.81 11.88
C ASP A 98 -1.72 -6.24 10.47
N TYR A 99 -1.90 -4.93 10.43
CA TYR A 99 -2.16 -4.18 9.22
C TYR A 99 -1.27 -2.94 9.15
N LEU A 100 -0.63 -2.74 8.01
CA LEU A 100 0.22 -1.59 7.72
C LEU A 100 -0.37 -0.78 6.56
N ASP A 101 -0.53 0.53 6.78
CA ASP A 101 -0.98 1.48 5.77
C ASP A 101 0.19 2.33 5.24
N PRO A 102 0.68 2.07 4.00
CA PRO A 102 1.76 2.83 3.42
C PRO A 102 1.41 4.30 3.13
N LEU A 103 0.13 4.69 3.09
CA LEU A 103 -0.25 6.10 2.90
C LEU A 103 0.30 7.01 4.00
N THR A 104 0.39 6.51 5.23
CA THR A 104 0.91 7.28 6.38
C THR A 104 2.35 7.74 6.20
N TYR A 105 3.10 7.11 5.30
CA TYR A 105 4.53 7.39 5.07
C TYR A 105 4.86 7.89 3.66
N LEU A 106 3.99 7.58 2.70
CA LEU A 106 4.18 7.99 1.30
C LEU A 106 3.38 9.24 0.92
N CYS A 107 2.57 9.75 1.86
CA CYS A 107 1.79 10.97 1.66
C CYS A 107 2.20 12.01 2.71
N GLU A 108 2.39 13.25 2.28
CA GLU A 108 2.71 14.41 3.13
C GLU A 108 1.56 15.44 3.01
N ASP A 109 1.21 16.10 4.10
CA ASP A 109 0.23 17.20 4.13
C ASP A 109 -1.09 16.92 3.40
N ASN A 110 -1.61 15.70 3.53
CA ASN A 110 -2.81 15.21 2.84
C ASN A 110 -2.67 15.02 1.31
N TYR A 111 -1.46 14.97 0.79
CA TYR A 111 -1.18 14.70 -0.61
C TYR A 111 -0.23 13.53 -0.79
N CYS A 112 -0.57 12.67 -1.76
CA CYS A 112 0.28 11.57 -2.19
C CYS A 112 0.93 11.97 -3.52
N GLY A 113 2.16 12.43 -3.44
CA GLY A 113 2.94 12.89 -4.60
C GLY A 113 3.88 11.83 -5.14
N LEU A 114 4.61 12.20 -6.18
CA LEU A 114 5.68 11.38 -6.75
C LEU A 114 7.00 11.50 -6.00
N THR A 115 7.14 12.53 -5.18
CA THR A 115 8.37 12.87 -4.50
C THR A 115 8.12 13.10 -3.02
N ILE A 116 9.12 12.77 -2.20
CA ILE A 116 9.26 13.20 -0.80
C ILE A 116 10.61 13.89 -0.68
N ASN A 117 10.64 15.08 -0.10
CA ASN A 117 11.87 15.88 0.02
C ASN A 117 12.60 16.06 -1.33
N ASN A 118 11.88 16.34 -2.40
CA ASN A 118 12.39 16.47 -3.77
C ASN A 118 13.08 15.22 -4.34
N LYS A 119 12.87 14.04 -3.74
CA LYS A 119 13.38 12.77 -4.25
C LYS A 119 12.23 11.91 -4.74
N LEU A 120 12.41 11.29 -5.89
CA LEU A 120 11.39 10.47 -6.53
C LEU A 120 11.15 9.18 -5.75
N ILE A 121 9.87 8.90 -5.42
CA ILE A 121 9.44 7.69 -4.69
C ILE A 121 9.19 6.53 -5.65
N TYR A 122 8.58 6.82 -6.82
CA TYR A 122 8.16 5.81 -7.79
C TYR A 122 9.07 5.79 -9.01
N SER A 123 9.30 4.61 -9.57
CA SER A 123 10.09 4.41 -10.78
C SER A 123 9.24 4.38 -12.05
N ASP A 124 7.95 4.09 -11.94
CA ASP A 124 7.03 4.00 -13.07
C ASP A 124 5.55 4.17 -12.64
N TRP A 125 4.61 3.95 -13.57
CA TRP A 125 3.15 4.01 -13.37
C TRP A 125 2.56 2.86 -12.57
N SER A 126 3.18 1.70 -12.65
CA SER A 126 2.96 0.65 -11.68
C SER A 126 3.61 1.12 -10.40
N PRO A 127 3.04 0.92 -9.23
CA PRO A 127 3.61 1.46 -7.99
C PRO A 127 4.92 0.78 -7.61
N HIS A 128 5.82 0.63 -8.60
CA HIS A 128 7.18 0.21 -8.34
C HIS A 128 7.92 1.39 -7.73
N VAL A 129 8.46 1.18 -6.56
CA VAL A 129 9.20 2.20 -5.83
C VAL A 129 10.65 2.27 -6.28
N THR A 130 11.26 3.45 -6.20
CA THR A 130 12.69 3.65 -6.35
C THR A 130 13.43 3.08 -5.15
N GLU A 131 14.77 3.05 -5.20
CA GLU A 131 15.61 2.73 -4.05
C GLU A 131 15.26 3.63 -2.84
N PHE A 132 15.11 4.94 -3.06
CA PHE A 132 14.70 5.90 -2.04
C PHE A 132 13.30 5.61 -1.48
N GLY A 133 12.32 5.30 -2.33
CA GLY A 133 10.99 4.89 -1.90
C GLY A 133 11.03 3.60 -1.06
N SER A 134 11.88 2.65 -1.44
CA SER A 134 12.10 1.42 -0.67
C SER A 134 12.73 1.69 0.69
N GLU A 135 13.68 2.63 0.79
CA GLU A 135 14.27 3.05 2.08
C GLU A 135 13.23 3.65 3.03
N ILE A 136 12.29 4.47 2.50
CA ILE A 136 11.20 5.03 3.29
C ILE A 136 10.32 3.91 3.83
N LEU A 137 9.87 2.99 2.96
CA LEU A 137 9.05 1.85 3.36
C LEU A 137 9.76 0.95 4.35
N GLN A 138 11.06 0.71 4.17
CA GLN A 138 11.85 -0.09 5.09
C GLN A 138 11.92 0.55 6.49
N LYS A 139 12.15 1.86 6.58
CA LYS A 139 12.14 2.57 7.87
C LYS A 139 10.78 2.50 8.56
N PHE A 140 9.71 2.61 7.76
CA PHE A 140 8.35 2.42 8.22
C PHE A 140 8.15 1.03 8.84
N TRP A 141 8.46 -0.02 8.09
CA TRP A 141 8.29 -1.39 8.57
C TRP A 141 9.13 -1.67 9.83
N ILE A 142 10.35 -1.16 9.88
CA ILE A 142 11.20 -1.31 11.06
C ILE A 142 10.57 -0.62 12.27
N ASN A 143 10.07 0.60 12.13
CA ASN A 143 9.49 1.35 13.23
C ASN A 143 8.20 0.71 13.76
N GLU A 144 7.32 0.24 12.87
CA GLU A 144 6.05 -0.37 13.27
C GLU A 144 6.21 -1.83 13.78
N LEU A 145 7.20 -2.58 13.27
CA LEU A 145 7.33 -4.00 13.57
C LEU A 145 8.34 -4.32 14.67
N ILE A 146 9.28 -3.42 15.00
CA ILE A 146 10.35 -3.70 15.96
C ILE A 146 10.09 -3.02 17.31
N PHE A 147 9.26 -1.99 17.38
CA PHE A 147 9.03 -1.20 18.59
C PHE A 147 7.70 -1.48 19.30
N GLU A 148 6.92 -2.46 18.86
CA GLU A 148 5.88 -3.11 19.66
C GLU A 148 6.41 -4.40 20.31
#